data_cf7383c4efce100fdcb7416f81afc9ff
#
_entry.id   cf7383c4efce100fdcb7416f81afc9ff
#
_cell.length_a   1.000
_cell.length_b   1.000
_cell.length_c   1.000
_cell.angle_alpha   90.00
_cell.angle_beta   90.00
_cell.angle_gamma   90.00
#
_symmetry.space_group_name_H-M   'P 1'
#
loop_
_entity.id
_entity.type
_entity.pdbx_description
1 polymer ?
#
loop_
_entity_poly.entity_id
_entity_poly.type
_entity_poly.pdbx_seq_one_letter_code
_entity_poly.pdbx_strand_id
1 'polypeptide(L)'
;TLGQVSVAALEASYRAQVRGLLEGGVDAVLIETCQDLGQIKAAVRAARWAMADLKVERPLWVQVTAETTGTLLLGTEIPAALAALEPLGLDALGLNCGTGPDEMHGPLASLAEASPMLLSCLPNAGLPVNRNGELVYPLEPEAFADKVAGLAKTFHLNLVGGCCGTTPAHIRALAERLSGLALTHRVPRMERSVSSLYQAVSLRQEPRPLIVGERTNANGSKAFREALAAEDLEAQV
;
A
#
# COMPACT_ATOMS: atom_id res chain seq x y z
N THR A 1 4.55 12.60 4.70
CA THR A 1 3.49 12.55 5.73
C THR A 1 3.51 13.76 6.64
N LEU A 2 4.55 13.95 7.42
CA LEU A 2 4.77 15.13 8.26
C LEU A 2 5.94 15.98 7.73
N GLY A 3 6.37 15.67 6.50
CA GLY A 3 7.50 16.31 5.88
C GLY A 3 7.14 17.65 5.25
N GLN A 4 8.18 18.46 5.04
CA GLN A 4 8.08 19.78 4.37
C GLN A 4 8.32 19.67 2.85
N VAL A 5 8.40 18.46 2.30
CA VAL A 5 8.65 18.23 0.89
C VAL A 5 7.34 18.36 0.12
N SER A 6 7.33 19.20 -0.90
CA SER A 6 6.15 19.37 -1.74
C SER A 6 5.86 18.12 -2.57
N VAL A 7 4.59 17.92 -2.95
CA VAL A 7 4.18 16.81 -3.82
C VAL A 7 4.96 16.84 -5.14
N ALA A 8 5.16 18.01 -5.73
CA ALA A 8 5.94 18.17 -6.96
C ALA A 8 7.41 17.71 -6.82
N ALA A 9 8.04 17.99 -5.67
CA ALA A 9 9.39 17.52 -5.40
C ALA A 9 9.47 16.01 -5.21
N LEU A 10 8.47 15.42 -4.53
CA LEU A 10 8.34 13.96 -4.41
C LEU A 10 8.18 13.30 -5.79
N GLU A 11 7.27 13.83 -6.60
CA GLU A 11 7.04 13.31 -7.96
C GLU A 11 8.28 13.40 -8.84
N ALA A 12 9.00 14.51 -8.79
CA ALA A 12 10.25 14.67 -9.54
C ALA A 12 11.30 13.63 -9.12
N SER A 13 11.45 13.38 -7.81
CA SER A 13 12.37 12.39 -7.27
C SER A 13 12.00 10.97 -7.71
N TYR A 14 10.75 10.57 -7.51
CA TYR A 14 10.27 9.24 -7.92
C TYR A 14 10.35 9.03 -9.42
N ARG A 15 10.02 10.07 -10.24
CA ARG A 15 10.12 9.99 -11.70
C ARG A 15 11.55 9.73 -12.17
N ALA A 16 12.53 10.41 -11.58
CA ALA A 16 13.93 10.20 -11.89
C ALA A 16 14.39 8.77 -11.55
N GLN A 17 14.01 8.27 -10.37
CA GLN A 17 14.33 6.90 -9.94
C GLN A 17 13.68 5.85 -10.84
N VAL A 18 12.37 5.97 -11.08
CA VAL A 18 11.64 5.01 -11.92
C VAL A 18 12.15 5.02 -13.35
N ARG A 19 12.47 6.21 -13.89
CA ARG A 19 13.07 6.31 -15.21
C ARG A 19 14.37 5.49 -15.29
N GLY A 20 15.29 5.64 -14.33
CA GLY A 20 16.52 4.86 -14.29
C GLY A 20 16.29 3.36 -14.20
N LEU A 21 15.28 2.91 -13.42
CA LEU A 21 14.89 1.49 -13.36
C LEU A 21 14.39 0.99 -14.72
N LEU A 22 13.51 1.74 -15.37
CA LEU A 22 12.94 1.37 -16.67
C LEU A 22 14.01 1.34 -17.78
N GLU A 23 14.93 2.30 -17.81
CA GLU A 23 16.07 2.33 -18.72
C GLU A 23 17.01 1.14 -18.45
N GLY A 24 17.10 0.68 -17.19
CA GLY A 24 17.82 -0.54 -16.80
C GLY A 24 17.12 -1.85 -17.17
N GLY A 25 15.88 -1.79 -17.69
CA GLY A 25 15.17 -2.95 -18.23
C GLY A 25 14.44 -3.79 -17.19
N VAL A 26 13.95 -3.19 -16.11
CA VAL A 26 13.15 -3.93 -15.10
C VAL A 26 11.85 -4.47 -15.68
N ASP A 27 11.39 -5.62 -15.17
CA ASP A 27 10.15 -6.27 -15.59
C ASP A 27 8.91 -5.73 -14.86
N ALA A 28 9.10 -5.14 -13.69
CA ALA A 28 8.03 -4.53 -12.89
C ALA A 28 8.60 -3.39 -12.03
N VAL A 29 7.74 -2.48 -11.60
CA VAL A 29 8.06 -1.42 -10.63
C VAL A 29 7.32 -1.70 -9.34
N LEU A 30 8.05 -1.78 -8.23
CA LEU A 30 7.50 -1.94 -6.89
C LEU A 30 7.73 -0.66 -6.08
N ILE A 31 6.64 -0.06 -5.61
CA ILE A 31 6.63 1.03 -4.63
C ILE A 31 6.36 0.39 -3.27
N GLU A 32 7.36 0.39 -2.39
CA GLU A 32 7.27 -0.34 -1.13
C GLU A 32 7.56 0.52 0.10
N THR A 33 7.19 0.00 1.27
CA THR A 33 7.44 0.60 2.59
C THR A 33 6.84 2.00 2.73
N CYS A 34 5.65 2.17 2.19
CA CYS A 34 4.95 3.44 2.23
C CYS A 34 3.92 3.47 3.36
N GLN A 35 3.95 4.55 4.14
CA GLN A 35 3.08 4.78 5.30
C GLN A 35 2.12 5.94 5.12
N ASP A 36 2.17 6.61 3.96
CA ASP A 36 1.36 7.78 3.64
C ASP A 36 0.74 7.68 2.24
N LEU A 37 -0.58 7.83 2.17
CA LEU A 37 -1.33 7.72 0.92
C LEU A 37 -0.98 8.82 -0.09
N GLY A 38 -0.67 10.04 0.37
CA GLY A 38 -0.25 11.14 -0.49
C GLY A 38 1.09 10.84 -1.16
N GLN A 39 2.05 10.30 -0.40
CA GLN A 39 3.34 9.83 -0.91
C GLN A 39 3.15 8.73 -1.96
N ILE A 40 2.31 7.73 -1.67
CA ILE A 40 2.03 6.63 -2.61
C ILE A 40 1.44 7.18 -3.92
N LYS A 41 0.45 8.07 -3.83
CA LYS A 41 -0.17 8.69 -5.01
C LYS A 41 0.84 9.46 -5.84
N ALA A 42 1.75 10.20 -5.21
CA ALA A 42 2.83 10.90 -5.89
C ALA A 42 3.78 9.92 -6.60
N ALA A 43 4.18 8.84 -5.94
CA ALA A 43 5.04 7.81 -6.52
C ALA A 43 4.38 7.08 -7.70
N VAL A 44 3.10 6.72 -7.59
CA VAL A 44 2.33 6.07 -8.66
C VAL A 44 2.22 6.98 -9.89
N ARG A 45 1.88 8.27 -9.70
CA ARG A 45 1.84 9.24 -10.80
C ARG A 45 3.19 9.41 -11.48
N ALA A 46 4.24 9.53 -10.68
CA ALA A 46 5.61 9.66 -11.18
C ALA A 46 6.04 8.43 -11.99
N ALA A 47 5.70 7.22 -11.52
CA ALA A 47 5.97 5.98 -12.23
C ALA A 47 5.25 5.94 -13.60
N ARG A 48 3.97 6.30 -13.64
CA ARG A 48 3.21 6.36 -14.88
C ARG A 48 3.74 7.39 -15.86
N TRP A 49 4.16 8.57 -15.38
CA TRP A 49 4.81 9.56 -16.24
C TRP A 49 6.13 9.06 -16.80
N ALA A 50 6.97 8.40 -16.00
CA ALA A 50 8.21 7.82 -16.48
C ALA A 50 7.96 6.73 -17.55
N MET A 51 6.95 5.89 -17.35
CA MET A 51 6.53 4.88 -18.32
C MET A 51 6.05 5.53 -19.64
N ALA A 52 5.22 6.57 -19.53
CA ALA A 52 4.72 7.31 -20.70
C ALA A 52 5.85 8.01 -21.49
N ASP A 53 6.80 8.64 -20.80
CA ASP A 53 7.95 9.30 -21.42
C ASP A 53 8.80 8.31 -22.24
N LEU A 54 9.02 7.12 -21.69
CA LEU A 54 9.82 6.07 -22.31
C LEU A 54 9.01 5.18 -23.27
N LYS A 55 7.70 5.39 -23.35
CA LYS A 55 6.75 4.56 -24.14
C LYS A 55 6.86 3.08 -23.81
N VAL A 56 6.98 2.76 -22.54
CA VAL A 56 7.01 1.39 -22.03
C VAL A 56 5.89 1.21 -21.01
N GLU A 57 5.36 -0.01 -20.90
CA GLU A 57 4.45 -0.40 -19.85
C GLU A 57 5.08 -1.51 -19.03
N ARG A 58 4.95 -1.41 -17.72
CA ARG A 58 5.41 -2.41 -16.75
C ARG A 58 4.38 -2.54 -15.65
N PRO A 59 4.19 -3.74 -15.11
CA PRO A 59 3.36 -3.93 -13.92
C PRO A 59 3.79 -3.00 -12.80
N LEU A 60 2.83 -2.39 -12.15
CA LEU A 60 3.04 -1.44 -11.05
C LEU A 60 2.42 -2.01 -9.77
N TRP A 61 3.28 -2.31 -8.81
CA TRP A 61 2.91 -2.89 -7.53
C TRP A 61 3.12 -1.87 -6.42
N VAL A 62 2.24 -1.91 -5.44
CA VAL A 62 2.34 -1.07 -4.24
C VAL A 62 2.26 -1.93 -2.99
N GLN A 63 3.13 -1.64 -2.04
CA GLN A 63 3.09 -2.22 -0.71
C GLN A 63 3.04 -1.11 0.33
N VAL A 64 2.03 -1.18 1.20
CA VAL A 64 1.90 -0.29 2.35
C VAL A 64 2.49 -0.96 3.59
N THR A 65 2.92 -0.15 4.53
CA THR A 65 3.44 -0.64 5.81
C THR A 65 2.40 -0.42 6.89
N ALA A 66 1.96 -1.53 7.48
CA ALA A 66 1.06 -1.52 8.63
C ALA A 66 1.86 -1.66 9.93
N GLU A 67 1.51 -0.86 10.92
CA GLU A 67 2.02 -0.93 12.28
C GLU A 67 1.35 -2.09 13.05
N THR A 68 1.81 -2.35 14.26
CA THR A 68 1.23 -3.38 15.15
C THR A 68 -0.24 -3.13 15.48
N THR A 69 -0.72 -1.90 15.28
CA THR A 69 -2.14 -1.52 15.42
C THR A 69 -3.01 -2.03 14.26
N GLY A 70 -2.39 -2.55 13.18
CA GLY A 70 -3.09 -2.96 11.96
C GLY A 70 -3.43 -1.79 11.02
N THR A 71 -2.95 -0.58 11.31
CA THR A 71 -3.15 0.63 10.51
C THR A 71 -1.81 1.16 9.99
N LEU A 72 -1.84 2.05 8.99
CA LEU A 72 -0.66 2.81 8.61
C LEU A 72 -0.25 3.77 9.74
N LEU A 73 0.95 4.34 9.66
CA LEU A 73 1.57 5.18 10.71
C LEU A 73 0.65 6.28 11.27
N LEU A 74 -0.16 6.92 10.44
CA LEU A 74 -1.08 8.00 10.86
C LEU A 74 -2.49 7.49 11.20
N GLY A 75 -2.67 6.17 11.36
CA GLY A 75 -3.96 5.58 11.74
C GLY A 75 -4.88 5.29 10.55
N THR A 76 -4.38 5.34 9.30
CA THR A 76 -5.16 4.96 8.13
C THR A 76 -5.44 3.45 8.16
N GLU A 77 -6.71 3.07 8.18
CA GLU A 77 -7.15 1.68 8.13
C GLU A 77 -6.90 1.07 6.74
N ILE A 78 -6.69 -0.23 6.68
CA ILE A 78 -6.44 -0.95 5.41
C ILE A 78 -7.58 -0.80 4.40
N PRO A 79 -8.87 -0.84 4.78
CA PRO A 79 -9.97 -0.55 3.86
C PRO A 79 -9.91 0.86 3.27
N ALA A 80 -9.47 1.86 4.07
CA ALA A 80 -9.29 3.24 3.59
C ALA A 80 -8.14 3.33 2.58
N ALA A 81 -7.02 2.65 2.86
CA ALA A 81 -5.91 2.57 1.92
C ALA A 81 -6.34 1.88 0.61
N LEU A 82 -7.07 0.77 0.69
CA LEU A 82 -7.62 0.08 -0.50
C LEU A 82 -8.53 1.01 -1.31
N ALA A 83 -9.50 1.68 -0.67
CA ALA A 83 -10.42 2.59 -1.36
C ALA A 83 -9.70 3.77 -2.04
N ALA A 84 -8.57 4.24 -1.47
CA ALA A 84 -7.79 5.33 -2.03
C ALA A 84 -6.84 4.89 -3.15
N LEU A 85 -6.41 3.63 -3.18
CA LEU A 85 -5.38 3.12 -4.08
C LEU A 85 -5.93 2.30 -5.25
N GLU A 86 -7.06 1.60 -5.06
CA GLU A 86 -7.67 0.78 -6.13
C GLU A 86 -7.94 1.59 -7.41
N PRO A 87 -8.50 2.83 -7.34
CA PRO A 87 -8.76 3.61 -8.55
C PRO A 87 -7.50 4.01 -9.33
N LEU A 88 -6.33 3.82 -8.76
CA LEU A 88 -5.06 4.09 -9.44
C LEU A 88 -4.68 3.01 -10.47
N GLY A 89 -5.42 1.91 -10.54
CA GLY A 89 -5.21 0.85 -11.53
C GLY A 89 -3.88 0.13 -11.33
N LEU A 90 -3.58 -0.27 -10.11
CA LEU A 90 -2.39 -1.05 -9.75
C LEU A 90 -2.59 -2.52 -10.12
N ASP A 91 -1.51 -3.21 -10.47
CA ASP A 91 -1.54 -4.65 -10.75
C ASP A 91 -1.54 -5.47 -9.46
N ALA A 92 -0.83 -5.01 -8.44
CA ALA A 92 -0.81 -5.65 -7.14
C ALA A 92 -0.81 -4.62 -5.99
N LEU A 93 -1.45 -4.99 -4.89
CA LEU A 93 -1.40 -4.27 -3.62
C LEU A 93 -1.04 -5.25 -2.51
N GLY A 94 -0.25 -4.80 -1.56
CA GLY A 94 0.14 -5.67 -0.46
C GLY A 94 0.73 -4.94 0.73
N LEU A 95 1.37 -5.73 1.57
CA LEU A 95 2.01 -5.29 2.80
C LEU A 95 3.47 -5.68 2.82
N ASN A 96 4.33 -4.79 3.30
CA ASN A 96 5.71 -5.15 3.63
C ASN A 96 6.19 -4.41 4.88
N CYS A 97 7.23 -4.95 5.51
CA CYS A 97 7.91 -4.33 6.64
C CYS A 97 6.97 -4.03 7.84
N GLY A 98 7.43 -3.18 8.77
CA GLY A 98 6.69 -2.79 9.98
C GLY A 98 6.60 -3.90 11.01
N THR A 99 6.05 -5.05 10.63
CA THR A 99 5.75 -6.15 11.54
C THR A 99 6.22 -7.52 11.00
N GLY A 100 6.04 -8.54 11.82
CA GLY A 100 6.23 -9.94 11.43
C GLY A 100 4.98 -10.57 10.79
N PRO A 101 5.08 -11.85 10.40
CA PRO A 101 3.96 -12.55 9.74
C PRO A 101 2.69 -12.64 10.60
N ASP A 102 2.83 -12.72 11.91
CA ASP A 102 1.69 -12.90 12.82
C ASP A 102 0.80 -11.64 12.85
N GLU A 103 1.41 -10.48 12.93
CA GLU A 103 0.71 -9.20 12.99
C GLU A 103 0.08 -8.82 11.64
N MET A 104 0.61 -9.34 10.52
CA MET A 104 0.05 -9.06 9.19
C MET A 104 -1.26 -9.80 8.90
N HIS A 105 -1.67 -10.76 9.73
CA HIS A 105 -2.87 -11.54 9.48
C HIS A 105 -4.15 -10.68 9.35
N GLY A 106 -4.39 -9.76 10.29
CA GLY A 106 -5.57 -8.89 10.26
C GLY A 106 -5.60 -7.95 9.03
N PRO A 107 -4.54 -7.16 8.78
CA PRO A 107 -4.42 -6.36 7.58
C PRO A 107 -4.57 -7.14 6.26
N LEU A 108 -3.98 -8.32 6.15
CA LEU A 108 -4.13 -9.19 4.97
C LEU A 108 -5.55 -9.72 4.80
N ALA A 109 -6.24 -10.06 5.89
CA ALA A 109 -7.63 -10.50 5.84
C ALA A 109 -8.51 -9.42 5.20
N SER A 110 -8.34 -8.16 5.60
CA SER A 110 -9.06 -7.02 5.04
C SER A 110 -8.78 -6.84 3.54
N LEU A 111 -7.53 -6.98 3.11
CA LEU A 111 -7.18 -6.92 1.69
C LEU A 111 -7.73 -8.12 0.91
N ALA A 112 -7.62 -9.32 1.47
CA ALA A 112 -8.04 -10.54 0.78
C ALA A 112 -9.55 -10.60 0.55
N GLU A 113 -10.33 -10.04 1.46
CA GLU A 113 -11.78 -9.96 1.35
C GLU A 113 -12.22 -9.00 0.23
N ALA A 114 -11.58 -7.84 0.11
CA ALA A 114 -12.10 -6.73 -0.68
C ALA A 114 -11.28 -6.42 -1.95
N SER A 115 -9.96 -6.64 -1.96
CA SER A 115 -9.10 -6.19 -3.07
C SER A 115 -9.29 -7.01 -4.34
N PRO A 116 -9.60 -6.38 -5.49
CA PRO A 116 -9.61 -7.05 -6.78
C PRO A 116 -8.21 -7.28 -7.37
N MET A 117 -7.18 -6.60 -6.84
CA MET A 117 -5.80 -6.69 -7.31
C MET A 117 -5.12 -7.98 -6.84
N LEU A 118 -4.00 -8.32 -7.47
CA LEU A 118 -3.09 -9.34 -6.93
C LEU A 118 -2.60 -8.91 -5.55
N LEU A 119 -2.38 -9.87 -4.65
CA LEU A 119 -1.93 -9.58 -3.29
C LEU A 119 -0.49 -9.99 -3.05
N SER A 120 0.22 -9.14 -2.31
CA SER A 120 1.59 -9.41 -1.89
C SER A 120 1.77 -9.27 -0.37
N CYS A 121 2.75 -10.02 0.18
CA CYS A 121 3.12 -9.96 1.58
C CYS A 121 4.61 -10.24 1.76
N LEU A 122 5.35 -9.25 2.26
CA LEU A 122 6.78 -9.33 2.54
C LEU A 122 7.07 -8.87 3.98
N PRO A 123 6.79 -9.74 4.99
CA PRO A 123 6.99 -9.37 6.39
C PRO A 123 8.47 -9.37 6.78
N ASN A 124 8.76 -8.78 7.92
CA ASN A 124 10.04 -8.93 8.59
C ASN A 124 10.18 -10.34 9.17
N ALA A 125 11.40 -10.78 9.46
CA ALA A 125 11.65 -12.04 10.15
C ALA A 125 11.26 -11.96 11.65
N GLY A 126 10.00 -11.60 11.91
CA GLY A 126 9.42 -11.30 13.21
C GLY A 126 9.57 -9.84 13.62
N LEU A 127 8.99 -9.49 14.77
CA LEU A 127 9.21 -8.18 15.38
C LEU A 127 10.63 -8.06 15.90
N PRO A 128 11.35 -6.96 15.62
CA PRO A 128 12.70 -6.80 16.10
C PRO A 128 12.73 -6.71 17.64
N VAL A 129 13.66 -7.39 18.23
CA VAL A 129 13.96 -7.34 19.67
C VAL A 129 15.34 -6.74 19.90
N ASN A 130 15.48 -5.91 20.94
CA ASN A 130 16.79 -5.40 21.34
C ASN A 130 17.50 -6.46 22.20
N ARG A 131 18.63 -6.94 21.71
CA ARG A 131 19.55 -7.81 22.46
C ARG A 131 20.88 -7.10 22.63
N ASN A 132 21.17 -6.63 23.83
CA ASN A 132 22.42 -5.96 24.18
C ASN A 132 22.76 -4.74 23.29
N GLY A 133 21.75 -3.96 22.86
CA GLY A 133 21.92 -2.78 22.02
C GLY A 133 21.83 -3.05 20.52
N GLU A 134 21.72 -4.30 20.09
CA GLU A 134 21.52 -4.69 18.68
C GLU A 134 20.08 -5.10 18.42
N LEU A 135 19.53 -4.66 17.28
CA LEU A 135 18.22 -5.10 16.79
C LEU A 135 18.36 -6.46 16.10
N VAL A 136 17.70 -7.47 16.67
CA VAL A 136 17.70 -8.84 16.17
C VAL A 136 16.28 -9.22 15.75
N TYR A 137 16.14 -9.83 14.59
CA TYR A 137 14.88 -10.41 14.12
C TYR A 137 14.83 -11.88 14.53
N PRO A 138 13.81 -12.29 15.33
CA PRO A 138 13.87 -13.56 16.05
C PRO A 138 13.43 -14.79 15.27
N LEU A 139 12.76 -14.62 14.11
CA LEU A 139 12.27 -15.77 13.36
C LEU A 139 13.40 -16.39 12.53
N GLU A 140 13.68 -17.66 12.82
CA GLU A 140 14.56 -18.50 12.02
C GLU A 140 13.91 -18.86 10.67
N PRO A 141 14.71 -19.25 9.65
CA PRO A 141 14.23 -19.51 8.29
C PRO A 141 13.01 -20.43 8.18
N GLU A 142 13.02 -21.55 8.90
CA GLU A 142 11.94 -22.54 8.83
C GLU A 142 10.63 -21.99 9.45
N ALA A 143 10.74 -21.38 10.62
CA ALA A 143 9.58 -20.79 11.31
C ALA A 143 8.99 -19.63 10.50
N PHE A 144 9.83 -18.81 9.88
CA PHE A 144 9.40 -17.75 8.97
C PHE A 144 8.66 -18.33 7.77
N ALA A 145 9.26 -19.34 7.12
CA ALA A 145 8.69 -19.97 5.94
C ALA A 145 7.32 -20.62 6.23
N ASP A 146 7.18 -21.32 7.37
CA ASP A 146 5.91 -21.92 7.77
C ASP A 146 4.81 -20.89 7.96
N LYS A 147 5.11 -19.75 8.62
CA LYS A 147 4.15 -18.67 8.86
C LYS A 147 3.74 -17.98 7.56
N VAL A 148 4.71 -17.60 6.72
CA VAL A 148 4.42 -16.90 5.45
C VAL A 148 3.71 -17.81 4.46
N ALA A 149 4.07 -19.08 4.38
CA ALA A 149 3.35 -20.08 3.57
C ALA A 149 1.92 -20.29 4.09
N GLY A 150 1.71 -20.24 5.40
CA GLY A 150 0.38 -20.23 6.02
C GLY A 150 -0.46 -19.04 5.57
N LEU A 151 0.09 -17.82 5.60
CA LEU A 151 -0.58 -16.62 5.10
C LEU A 151 -0.89 -16.74 3.59
N ALA A 152 0.07 -17.23 2.80
CA ALA A 152 -0.11 -17.41 1.37
C ALA A 152 -1.30 -18.33 1.03
N LYS A 153 -1.43 -19.43 1.75
CA LYS A 153 -2.56 -20.37 1.60
C LYS A 153 -3.88 -19.77 2.06
N THR A 154 -3.88 -19.12 3.23
CA THR A 154 -5.11 -18.59 3.85
C THR A 154 -5.69 -17.44 3.05
N PHE A 155 -4.85 -16.53 2.55
CA PHE A 155 -5.28 -15.32 1.86
C PHE A 155 -5.07 -15.37 0.34
N HIS A 156 -4.66 -16.51 -0.20
CA HIS A 156 -4.42 -16.71 -1.63
C HIS A 156 -3.50 -15.64 -2.21
N LEU A 157 -2.34 -15.43 -1.54
CA LEU A 157 -1.37 -14.42 -1.97
C LEU A 157 -0.70 -14.82 -3.27
N ASN A 158 -0.41 -13.83 -4.11
CA ASN A 158 0.21 -14.03 -5.42
C ASN A 158 1.72 -13.82 -5.38
N LEU A 159 2.20 -12.95 -4.48
CA LEU A 159 3.61 -12.66 -4.28
C LEU A 159 3.92 -12.70 -2.79
N VAL A 160 4.92 -13.45 -2.41
CA VAL A 160 5.41 -13.51 -1.03
C VAL A 160 6.94 -13.46 -1.00
N GLY A 161 7.47 -12.98 0.09
CA GLY A 161 8.89 -12.84 0.29
C GLY A 161 9.18 -12.44 1.72
N GLY A 162 10.23 -11.68 1.91
CA GLY A 162 10.61 -11.15 3.21
C GLY A 162 11.19 -9.74 3.11
N CYS A 163 11.19 -9.03 4.23
CA CYS A 163 11.75 -7.70 4.39
C CYS A 163 12.89 -7.74 5.42
N CYS A 164 12.86 -6.88 6.42
CA CYS A 164 13.94 -6.77 7.40
C CYS A 164 14.20 -8.07 8.15
N GLY A 165 15.48 -8.38 8.36
CA GLY A 165 15.93 -9.59 9.05
C GLY A 165 15.89 -10.87 8.21
N THR A 166 15.31 -10.87 7.01
CA THR A 166 15.33 -12.04 6.14
C THR A 166 16.66 -12.19 5.41
N THR A 167 17.09 -13.43 5.23
CA THR A 167 18.32 -13.82 4.56
C THR A 167 18.01 -14.75 3.38
N PRO A 168 18.98 -15.07 2.54
CA PRO A 168 18.80 -16.08 1.49
C PRO A 168 18.28 -17.42 2.01
N ALA A 169 18.62 -17.80 3.25
CA ALA A 169 18.11 -19.03 3.87
C ALA A 169 16.59 -18.95 4.11
N HIS A 170 16.08 -17.84 4.58
CA HIS A 170 14.63 -17.61 4.76
C HIS A 170 13.88 -17.73 3.43
N ILE A 171 14.40 -17.12 2.38
CA ILE A 171 13.75 -17.15 1.06
C ILE A 171 13.81 -18.55 0.46
N ARG A 172 14.91 -19.29 0.65
CA ARG A 172 15.01 -20.68 0.20
C ARG A 172 14.00 -21.58 0.91
N ALA A 173 13.94 -21.52 2.24
CA ALA A 173 12.96 -22.27 3.02
C ALA A 173 11.52 -21.94 2.61
N LEU A 174 11.22 -20.66 2.38
CA LEU A 174 9.91 -20.23 1.89
C LEU A 174 9.60 -20.78 0.50
N ALA A 175 10.54 -20.73 -0.44
CA ALA A 175 10.36 -21.26 -1.79
C ALA A 175 10.09 -22.78 -1.76
N GLU A 176 10.79 -23.52 -0.90
CA GLU A 176 10.58 -24.95 -0.68
C GLU A 176 9.17 -25.24 -0.14
N ARG A 177 8.69 -24.45 0.84
CA ARG A 177 7.33 -24.58 1.43
C ARG A 177 6.20 -24.27 0.45
N LEU A 178 6.47 -23.43 -0.55
CA LEU A 178 5.50 -23.04 -1.57
C LEU A 178 5.57 -23.92 -2.82
N SER A 179 6.59 -24.76 -2.92
CA SER A 179 6.76 -25.66 -4.06
C SER A 179 5.55 -26.60 -4.19
N GLY A 180 4.91 -26.59 -5.37
CA GLY A 180 3.72 -27.38 -5.63
C GLY A 180 2.42 -26.82 -5.04
N LEU A 181 2.44 -25.64 -4.42
CA LEU A 181 1.21 -24.98 -3.98
C LEU A 181 0.38 -24.57 -5.21
N ALA A 182 -0.83 -25.10 -5.32
CA ALA A 182 -1.77 -24.69 -6.35
C ALA A 182 -2.27 -23.27 -6.06
N LEU A 183 -2.19 -22.40 -7.06
CA LEU A 183 -2.78 -21.08 -7.01
C LEU A 183 -4.30 -21.21 -7.06
N THR A 184 -4.98 -20.58 -6.12
CA THR A 184 -6.44 -20.49 -6.10
C THR A 184 -6.85 -19.06 -6.32
N HIS A 185 -7.98 -18.88 -7.01
CA HIS A 185 -8.50 -17.53 -7.28
C HIS A 185 -9.35 -17.06 -6.10
N ARG A 186 -9.14 -15.81 -5.69
CA ARG A 186 -10.04 -15.10 -4.77
C ARG A 186 -11.25 -14.58 -5.53
N VAL A 187 -12.35 -14.48 -4.82
CA VAL A 187 -13.56 -13.77 -5.28
C VAL A 187 -13.76 -12.57 -4.34
N PRO A 188 -13.10 -11.45 -4.61
CA PRO A 188 -13.16 -10.29 -3.73
C PRO A 188 -14.58 -9.68 -3.72
N ARG A 189 -14.97 -9.16 -2.56
CA ARG A 189 -16.25 -8.47 -2.36
C ARG A 189 -15.99 -6.99 -2.10
N MET A 190 -15.56 -6.28 -3.16
CA MET A 190 -15.30 -4.86 -3.04
C MET A 190 -16.60 -4.08 -2.95
N GLU A 191 -16.78 -3.38 -1.85
CA GLU A 191 -17.83 -2.38 -1.71
C GLU A 191 -17.34 -1.03 -2.20
N ARG A 192 -18.14 -0.36 -3.05
CA ARG A 192 -17.80 0.99 -3.50
C ARG A 192 -17.80 1.95 -2.33
N SER A 193 -16.64 2.56 -2.09
CA SER A 193 -16.42 3.47 -0.97
C SER A 193 -15.55 4.64 -1.38
N VAL A 194 -15.56 5.67 -0.56
CA VAL A 194 -14.61 6.77 -0.58
C VAL A 194 -13.75 6.69 0.67
N SER A 195 -12.54 7.25 0.62
CA SER A 195 -11.62 7.23 1.74
C SER A 195 -11.46 8.60 2.36
N SER A 196 -11.63 8.68 3.68
CA SER A 196 -11.00 9.73 4.48
C SER A 196 -9.52 9.38 4.72
N LEU A 197 -8.80 10.21 5.49
CA LEU A 197 -7.45 9.85 5.92
C LEU A 197 -7.43 8.55 6.73
N TYR A 198 -8.50 8.27 7.48
CA TYR A 198 -8.53 7.18 8.45
C TYR A 198 -9.37 5.99 7.99
N GLN A 199 -10.57 6.22 7.48
CA GLN A 199 -11.58 5.19 7.27
C GLN A 199 -12.17 5.22 5.86
N ALA A 200 -12.55 4.04 5.37
CA ALA A 200 -13.39 3.92 4.21
C ALA A 200 -14.85 4.20 4.60
N VAL A 201 -15.54 4.95 3.74
CA VAL A 201 -16.97 5.25 3.89
C VAL A 201 -17.71 4.66 2.69
N SER A 202 -18.60 3.71 2.95
CA SER A 202 -19.41 3.09 1.90
C SER A 202 -20.29 4.13 1.21
N LEU A 203 -20.39 4.03 -0.13
CA LEU A 203 -21.35 4.80 -0.89
C LEU A 203 -22.79 4.27 -0.76
N ARG A 204 -22.96 3.07 -0.17
CA ARG A 204 -24.25 2.53 0.22
C ARG A 204 -24.46 2.77 1.70
N GLN A 205 -25.33 3.69 2.03
CA GLN A 205 -25.70 3.99 3.41
C GLN A 205 -27.17 3.64 3.68
N GLU A 206 -27.45 3.30 4.91
CA GLU A 206 -28.81 3.13 5.41
C GLU A 206 -28.98 4.06 6.63
N PRO A 207 -30.04 4.90 6.64
CA PRO A 207 -31.08 5.04 5.61
C PRO A 207 -30.58 5.77 4.35
N ARG A 208 -31.15 5.46 3.21
CA ARG A 208 -30.91 6.19 1.95
C ARG A 208 -31.68 7.52 1.92
N PRO A 209 -31.20 8.55 1.16
CA PRO A 209 -29.99 8.57 0.30
C PRO A 209 -28.72 8.90 1.05
N LEU A 210 -27.55 8.59 0.42
CA LEU A 210 -26.26 9.12 0.86
C LEU A 210 -26.27 10.64 0.69
N ILE A 211 -26.04 11.37 1.80
CA ILE A 211 -25.91 12.83 1.78
C ILE A 211 -24.44 13.18 1.73
N VAL A 212 -24.02 13.89 0.69
CA VAL A 212 -22.65 14.37 0.54
C VAL A 212 -22.61 15.86 0.87
N GLY A 213 -21.91 16.20 1.98
CA GLY A 213 -21.60 17.57 2.32
C GLY A 213 -20.35 18.02 1.55
N GLU A 214 -20.51 18.96 0.64
CA GLU A 214 -19.42 19.52 -0.12
C GLU A 214 -18.93 20.84 0.49
N ARG A 215 -17.67 21.19 0.27
CA ARG A 215 -17.05 22.41 0.81
C ARG A 215 -16.65 23.43 -0.27
N THR A 216 -16.84 23.08 -1.53
CA THR A 216 -16.45 23.88 -2.69
C THR A 216 -17.58 24.77 -3.24
N ASN A 217 -18.69 24.87 -2.50
CA ASN A 217 -19.83 25.73 -2.84
C ASN A 217 -19.62 27.15 -2.33
N ALA A 218 -19.41 28.08 -3.23
CA ALA A 218 -19.22 29.51 -2.91
C ALA A 218 -20.40 30.15 -2.15
N ASN A 219 -21.61 29.62 -2.28
CA ASN A 219 -22.78 30.09 -1.52
C ASN A 219 -22.82 29.52 -0.09
N GLY A 220 -22.36 28.28 0.09
CA GLY A 220 -22.37 27.58 1.37
C GLY A 220 -21.10 27.76 2.21
N SER A 221 -19.98 28.11 1.60
CA SER A 221 -18.70 28.28 2.27
C SER A 221 -18.16 29.69 2.11
N LYS A 222 -18.10 30.42 3.23
CA LYS A 222 -17.51 31.78 3.24
C LYS A 222 -16.01 31.72 2.89
N ALA A 223 -15.28 30.78 3.49
CA ALA A 223 -13.83 30.60 3.26
C ALA A 223 -13.53 30.34 1.80
N PHE A 224 -14.26 29.39 1.18
CA PHE A 224 -14.07 29.02 -0.24
C PHE A 224 -14.40 30.22 -1.16
N ARG A 225 -15.48 30.97 -0.86
CA ARG A 225 -15.85 32.15 -1.63
C ARG A 225 -14.78 33.25 -1.56
N GLU A 226 -14.21 33.49 -0.38
CA GLU A 226 -13.16 34.49 -0.18
C GLU A 226 -11.86 34.08 -0.89
N ALA A 227 -11.48 32.83 -0.81
CA ALA A 227 -10.32 32.25 -1.52
C ALA A 227 -10.51 32.33 -3.06
N LEU A 228 -11.73 32.04 -3.54
CA LEU A 228 -12.07 32.14 -4.96
C LEU A 228 -11.99 33.62 -5.45
N ALA A 229 -12.51 34.58 -4.67
CA ALA A 229 -12.44 36.01 -4.99
C ALA A 229 -11.02 36.57 -4.94
N ALA A 230 -10.16 35.99 -4.12
CA ALA A 230 -8.75 36.35 -4.00
C ALA A 230 -7.85 35.64 -5.02
N GLU A 231 -8.39 34.71 -5.82
CA GLU A 231 -7.63 33.82 -6.73
C GLU A 231 -6.56 32.98 -5.99
N ASP A 232 -6.76 32.72 -4.70
CA ASP A 232 -5.88 31.96 -3.86
C ASP A 232 -6.15 30.44 -4.07
N LEU A 233 -5.40 29.84 -4.98
CA LEU A 233 -5.55 28.42 -5.34
C LEU A 233 -5.18 27.48 -4.19
N GLU A 234 -4.26 27.88 -3.31
CA GLU A 234 -3.86 27.04 -2.17
C GLU A 234 -4.96 27.00 -1.10
N ALA A 235 -5.65 28.10 -0.86
CA ALA A 235 -6.76 28.15 0.07
C ALA A 235 -8.07 27.55 -0.47
N GLN A 236 -8.15 27.21 -1.77
CA GLN A 236 -9.30 26.55 -2.40
C GLN A 236 -9.27 25.04 -2.26
N VAL A 237 -8.13 24.44 -1.89
CA VAL A 237 -7.90 23.02 -1.71
C VAL A 237 -7.85 22.65 -0.23
#